data_92966490855d9c59243b6452d6ec2646
#
_entry.id   92966490855d9c59243b6452d6ec2646
#
_cell.length_a   1.000
_cell.length_b   1.000
_cell.length_c   1.000
_cell.angle_alpha   90.00
_cell.angle_beta   90.00
_cell.angle_gamma   90.00
#
_symmetry.space_group_name_H-M   'P 1'
#
loop_
_entity.id
_entity.type
_entity.pdbx_description
1 polymer ?
#
loop_
_entity_poly.entity_id
_entity_poly.type
_entity_poly.pdbx_seq_one_letter_code
_entity_poly.pdbx_strand_id
1 'polypeptide(L)'
;PKGKFNVEMSLKPVADSLAQLSNLRIEFIGESVGKESVAKTKEMKAGEVALLENLRFHLEEEANDSEFAEQLAAHAEIYVNDAFSAAHRAHASTHAISKFLPAYAGPSMVAELEALQAALGDPKRPVAALVGGAKVSSKIDVLQHLVPRMEKLLSLIHISEPTRPLH
;
A
#
# COMPACT_ATOMS: atom_id res chain seq x y z
N PRO A 1 5.93 -13.04 -5.58
CA PRO A 1 6.79 -14.15 -5.11
C PRO A 1 5.97 -15.32 -4.53
N LYS A 2 4.78 -15.08 -3.95
CA LYS A 2 3.92 -16.11 -3.34
C LYS A 2 4.67 -16.97 -2.30
N GLY A 3 5.37 -16.32 -1.37
CA GLY A 3 6.11 -16.98 -0.30
C GLY A 3 7.38 -17.71 -0.73
N LYS A 4 7.98 -17.33 -1.86
CA LYS A 4 9.24 -17.90 -2.33
C LYS A 4 10.22 -16.80 -2.68
N PHE A 5 11.46 -16.99 -2.28
CA PHE A 5 12.53 -16.08 -2.66
C PHE A 5 12.72 -16.09 -4.19
N ASN A 6 12.83 -14.91 -4.77
CA ASN A 6 13.17 -14.71 -6.17
C ASN A 6 14.08 -13.48 -6.27
N VAL A 7 15.30 -13.68 -6.74
CA VAL A 7 16.30 -12.63 -6.86
C VAL A 7 15.84 -11.45 -7.74
N GLU A 8 15.05 -11.70 -8.77
CA GLU A 8 14.48 -10.68 -9.66
C GLU A 8 13.46 -9.77 -8.96
N MET A 9 12.92 -10.20 -7.82
CA MET A 9 11.96 -9.47 -7.01
C MET A 9 12.57 -8.95 -5.70
N SER A 10 13.89 -9.05 -5.54
CA SER A 10 14.59 -8.48 -4.40
C SER A 10 14.49 -6.96 -4.40
N LEU A 11 14.36 -6.37 -3.22
CA LEU A 11 14.34 -4.92 -3.05
C LEU A 11 15.74 -4.28 -3.02
N LYS A 12 16.81 -5.04 -3.19
CA LYS A 12 18.19 -4.52 -3.25
C LYS A 12 18.34 -3.41 -4.30
N PRO A 13 17.87 -3.56 -5.58
CA PRO A 13 17.96 -2.48 -6.57
C PRO A 13 17.13 -1.25 -6.18
N VAL A 14 16.03 -1.44 -5.43
CA VAL A 14 15.22 -0.34 -4.91
C VAL A 14 15.99 0.44 -3.85
N ALA A 15 16.70 -0.23 -2.94
CA ALA A 15 17.56 0.41 -1.95
C ALA A 15 18.65 1.27 -2.61
N ASP A 16 19.29 0.74 -3.64
CA ASP A 16 20.33 1.45 -4.38
C ASP A 16 19.78 2.70 -5.10
N SER A 17 18.61 2.59 -5.73
CA SER A 17 17.92 3.72 -6.36
C SER A 17 17.46 4.77 -5.35
N LEU A 18 16.92 4.33 -4.22
CA LEU A 18 16.47 5.21 -3.14
C LEU A 18 17.64 6.01 -2.56
N ALA A 19 18.79 5.37 -2.35
CA ALA A 19 20.01 6.04 -1.89
C ALA A 19 20.48 7.14 -2.87
N GLN A 20 20.41 6.88 -4.18
CA GLN A 20 20.78 7.85 -5.21
C GLN A 20 19.82 9.05 -5.25
N LEU A 21 18.51 8.80 -5.14
CA LEU A 21 17.48 9.85 -5.26
C LEU A 21 17.37 10.72 -4.01
N SER A 22 17.55 10.14 -2.83
CA SER A 22 17.34 10.83 -1.55
C SER A 22 18.61 11.48 -1.00
N ASN A 23 19.80 11.15 -1.52
CA ASN A 23 21.10 11.45 -0.92
C ASN A 23 21.26 10.95 0.52
N LEU A 24 20.47 9.96 0.93
CA LEU A 24 20.54 9.31 2.23
C LEU A 24 21.34 8.01 2.12
N ARG A 25 21.99 7.65 3.21
CA ARG A 25 22.55 6.31 3.34
C ARG A 25 21.41 5.35 3.64
N ILE A 26 21.12 4.44 2.70
CA ILE A 26 20.14 3.38 2.86
C ILE A 26 20.86 2.07 3.14
N GLU A 27 20.63 1.48 4.28
CA GLU A 27 21.09 0.14 4.59
C GLU A 27 20.09 -0.90 4.08
N PHE A 28 20.51 -1.77 3.18
CA PHE A 28 19.68 -2.89 2.75
C PHE A 28 19.89 -4.08 3.67
N ILE A 29 18.81 -4.58 4.26
CA ILE A 29 18.80 -5.77 5.11
C ILE A 29 18.13 -6.90 4.35
N GLY A 30 18.91 -7.91 3.93
CA GLY A 30 18.45 -9.01 3.07
C GLY A 30 17.49 -10.00 3.74
N GLU A 31 17.07 -9.73 4.96
CA GLU A 31 16.08 -10.50 5.73
C GLU A 31 15.02 -9.54 6.26
N SER A 32 13.76 -9.99 6.23
CA SER A 32 12.63 -9.18 6.71
C SER A 32 12.34 -9.41 8.20
N VAL A 33 12.71 -10.54 8.73
CA VAL A 33 12.51 -10.95 10.13
C VAL A 33 13.71 -11.81 10.58
N GLY A 34 13.90 -11.93 11.88
CA GLY A 34 14.96 -12.74 12.45
C GLY A 34 15.88 -11.95 13.38
N LYS A 35 16.70 -12.65 14.12
CA LYS A 35 17.57 -12.03 15.14
C LYS A 35 18.60 -11.07 14.56
N GLU A 36 19.16 -11.41 13.40
CA GLU A 36 20.18 -10.58 12.75
C GLU A 36 19.59 -9.29 12.17
N SER A 37 18.44 -9.36 11.51
CA SER A 37 17.76 -8.18 10.97
C SER A 37 17.31 -7.23 12.09
N VAL A 38 16.76 -7.77 13.18
CA VAL A 38 16.39 -6.99 14.37
C VAL A 38 17.60 -6.35 15.03
N ALA A 39 18.72 -7.07 15.17
CA ALA A 39 19.94 -6.51 15.75
C ALA A 39 20.43 -5.30 14.93
N LYS A 40 20.48 -5.41 13.60
CA LYS A 40 20.87 -4.31 12.70
C LYS A 40 19.98 -3.08 12.85
N THR A 41 18.65 -3.28 12.89
CA THR A 41 17.74 -2.15 13.06
C THR A 41 17.85 -1.48 14.42
N LYS A 42 18.16 -2.22 15.48
CA LYS A 42 18.39 -1.68 16.82
C LYS A 42 19.72 -0.92 16.99
N GLU A 43 20.71 -1.21 16.16
CA GLU A 43 21.99 -0.49 16.14
C GLU A 43 21.92 0.83 15.34
N MET A 44 20.82 1.06 14.61
CA MET A 44 20.64 2.26 13.80
C MET A 44 20.55 3.52 14.63
N LYS A 45 21.15 4.58 14.12
CA LYS A 45 21.15 5.91 14.74
C LYS A 45 20.07 6.79 14.13
N ALA A 46 19.72 7.85 14.85
CA ALA A 46 18.78 8.85 14.36
C ALA A 46 19.20 9.40 12.98
N GLY A 47 18.25 9.38 12.02
CA GLY A 47 18.46 9.81 10.65
C GLY A 47 18.98 8.72 9.70
N GLU A 48 19.31 7.54 10.19
CA GLU A 48 19.63 6.41 9.32
C GLU A 48 18.35 5.72 8.83
N VAL A 49 18.42 5.14 7.63
CA VAL A 49 17.31 4.46 6.98
C VAL A 49 17.71 3.04 6.60
N ALA A 50 16.89 2.07 6.92
CA ALA A 50 17.03 0.70 6.45
C ALA A 50 15.86 0.32 5.54
N LEU A 51 16.14 -0.49 4.52
CA LEU A 51 15.13 -1.16 3.71
C LEU A 51 15.26 -2.67 3.94
N LEU A 52 14.20 -3.26 4.45
CA LEU A 52 14.11 -4.71 4.60
C LEU A 52 13.82 -5.37 3.25
N GLU A 53 14.16 -6.65 3.13
CA GLU A 53 13.84 -7.44 1.94
C GLU A 53 12.32 -7.62 1.78
N ASN A 54 11.91 -8.02 0.60
CA ASN A 54 10.53 -8.15 0.16
C ASN A 54 9.73 -9.12 1.05
N LEU A 55 8.79 -8.57 1.80
CA LEU A 55 7.92 -9.35 2.71
C LEU A 55 7.10 -10.43 1.99
N ARG A 56 6.86 -10.28 0.69
CA ARG A 56 6.14 -11.26 -0.12
C ARG A 56 6.93 -12.55 -0.38
N PHE A 57 8.16 -12.65 0.11
CA PHE A 57 8.91 -13.91 0.17
C PHE A 57 8.42 -14.82 1.30
N HIS A 58 7.61 -14.29 2.21
CA HIS A 58 6.98 -15.01 3.31
C HIS A 58 5.48 -15.21 3.02
N LEU A 59 4.97 -16.44 3.13
CA LEU A 59 3.54 -16.75 3.00
C LEU A 59 2.71 -16.10 4.11
N GLU A 60 3.31 -15.96 5.26
CA GLU A 60 2.77 -15.41 6.49
C GLU A 60 2.34 -13.94 6.32
N GLU A 61 2.99 -13.19 5.41
CA GLU A 61 2.62 -11.81 5.09
C GLU A 61 1.19 -11.74 4.55
N GLU A 62 0.87 -12.50 3.50
CA GLU A 62 -0.48 -12.51 2.91
C GLU A 62 -1.52 -13.23 3.78
N ALA A 63 -1.08 -14.15 4.62
CA ALA A 63 -1.93 -14.85 5.58
C ALA A 63 -2.34 -13.98 6.77
N ASN A 64 -1.78 -12.76 6.89
CA ASN A 64 -1.97 -11.89 8.06
C ASN A 64 -1.58 -12.59 9.36
N ASP A 65 -0.48 -13.32 9.32
CA ASP A 65 -0.02 -14.13 10.43
C ASP A 65 0.44 -13.28 11.61
N SER A 66 0.02 -13.65 12.82
CA SER A 66 0.28 -12.85 14.02
C SER A 66 1.71 -13.00 14.52
N GLU A 67 2.29 -14.18 14.41
CA GLU A 67 3.66 -14.43 14.86
C GLU A 67 4.66 -13.72 13.95
N PHE A 68 4.43 -13.77 12.64
CA PHE A 68 5.20 -13.01 11.67
C PHE A 68 5.10 -11.49 11.90
N ALA A 69 3.91 -10.99 12.21
CA ALA A 69 3.70 -9.58 12.53
C ALA A 69 4.42 -9.16 13.83
N GLU A 70 4.47 -10.02 14.85
CA GLU A 70 5.22 -9.79 16.08
C GLU A 70 6.73 -9.72 15.80
N GLN A 71 7.25 -10.60 14.94
CA GLN A 71 8.64 -10.56 14.52
C GLN A 71 8.98 -9.27 13.75
N LEU A 72 8.07 -8.79 12.88
CA LEU A 72 8.21 -7.50 12.22
C LEU A 72 8.18 -6.34 13.22
N ALA A 73 7.30 -6.38 14.20
CA ALA A 73 7.18 -5.36 15.23
C ALA A 73 8.43 -5.23 16.09
N ALA A 74 9.23 -6.30 16.21
CA ALA A 74 10.49 -6.27 16.97
C ALA A 74 11.54 -5.30 16.41
N HIS A 75 11.38 -4.83 15.17
CA HIS A 75 12.29 -3.87 14.52
C HIS A 75 12.12 -2.43 15.01
N ALA A 76 10.95 -2.05 15.55
CA ALA A 76 10.60 -0.66 15.79
C ALA A 76 9.75 -0.48 17.06
N GLU A 77 9.60 0.75 17.50
CA GLU A 77 8.74 1.14 18.63
C GLU A 77 7.41 1.73 18.17
N ILE A 78 7.34 2.17 16.92
CA ILE A 78 6.17 2.83 16.30
C ILE A 78 6.00 2.29 14.89
N TYR A 79 4.76 2.04 14.50
CA TYR A 79 4.39 1.68 13.14
C TYR A 79 3.71 2.87 12.44
N VAL A 80 4.17 3.21 11.24
CA VAL A 80 3.53 4.23 10.39
C VAL A 80 3.11 3.58 9.08
N ASN A 81 1.81 3.62 8.78
CA ASN A 81 1.29 3.20 7.49
C ASN A 81 1.18 4.41 6.55
N ASP A 82 2.00 4.44 5.52
CA ASP A 82 1.98 5.47 4.47
C ASP A 82 1.70 4.89 3.07
N ALA A 83 1.22 3.65 3.01
CA ALA A 83 0.91 2.93 1.79
C ALA A 83 -0.60 2.79 1.57
N PHE A 84 -1.27 3.87 1.14
CA PHE A 84 -2.73 3.91 0.92
C PHE A 84 -3.21 2.78 0.02
N SER A 85 -2.52 2.52 -1.09
CA SER A 85 -2.88 1.47 -2.07
C SER A 85 -2.85 0.05 -1.50
N ALA A 86 -2.13 -0.20 -0.42
CA ALA A 86 -2.04 -1.49 0.26
C ALA A 86 -2.90 -1.57 1.53
N ALA A 87 -3.38 -0.43 2.05
CA ALA A 87 -4.06 -0.34 3.35
C ALA A 87 -5.38 -1.13 3.43
N HIS A 88 -6.02 -1.40 2.28
CA HIS A 88 -7.24 -2.21 2.20
C HIS A 88 -7.01 -3.72 2.37
N ARG A 89 -5.77 -4.17 2.44
CA ARG A 89 -5.41 -5.59 2.55
C ARG A 89 -5.13 -5.94 4.02
N ALA A 90 -5.74 -7.03 4.49
CA ALA A 90 -5.43 -7.60 5.80
C ALA A 90 -4.17 -8.48 5.70
N HIS A 91 -2.99 -7.84 5.70
CA HIS A 91 -1.69 -8.51 5.69
C HIS A 91 -0.97 -8.29 7.01
N ALA A 92 0.04 -9.11 7.31
CA ALA A 92 0.80 -9.01 8.55
C ALA A 92 1.41 -7.61 8.74
N SER A 93 2.02 -7.05 7.69
CA SER A 93 2.67 -5.73 7.73
C SER A 93 1.71 -4.53 7.67
N THR A 94 0.43 -4.73 7.36
CA THR A 94 -0.56 -3.64 7.29
C THR A 94 -1.60 -3.71 8.40
N HIS A 95 -2.02 -4.92 8.80
CA HIS A 95 -3.09 -5.12 9.77
C HIS A 95 -2.58 -5.74 11.07
N ALA A 96 -1.97 -6.95 11.03
CA ALA A 96 -1.61 -7.64 12.28
C ALA A 96 -0.56 -6.86 13.10
N ILE A 97 0.39 -6.17 12.44
CA ILE A 97 1.44 -5.37 13.10
C ILE A 97 0.86 -4.27 13.99
N SER A 98 -0.28 -3.68 13.64
CA SER A 98 -0.93 -2.63 14.44
C SER A 98 -1.45 -3.10 15.80
N LYS A 99 -1.46 -4.41 16.05
CA LYS A 99 -1.79 -4.98 17.36
C LYS A 99 -0.60 -5.00 18.33
N PHE A 100 0.61 -4.89 17.80
CA PHE A 100 1.85 -4.99 18.56
C PHE A 100 2.53 -3.63 18.77
N LEU A 101 2.24 -2.65 17.92
CA LEU A 101 2.86 -1.32 17.98
C LEU A 101 1.80 -0.21 17.94
N PRO A 102 2.07 0.95 18.56
CA PRO A 102 1.31 2.16 18.28
C PRO A 102 1.34 2.46 16.78
N ALA A 103 0.14 2.57 16.16
CA ALA A 103 -0.02 2.68 14.73
C ALA A 103 -0.54 4.08 14.34
N TYR A 104 0.10 4.69 13.34
CA TYR A 104 -0.23 6.02 12.85
C TYR A 104 -0.32 6.04 11.32
N ALA A 105 -1.07 6.99 10.78
CA ALA A 105 -1.08 7.27 9.35
C ALA A 105 0.12 8.17 8.99
N GLY A 106 0.79 7.83 7.91
CA GLY A 106 1.83 8.69 7.34
C GLY A 106 1.25 9.83 6.51
N PRO A 107 2.09 10.81 6.09
CA PRO A 107 1.64 12.01 5.37
C PRO A 107 0.90 11.71 4.06
N SER A 108 1.36 10.73 3.28
CA SER A 108 0.70 10.32 2.02
C SER A 108 -0.66 9.69 2.29
N MET A 109 -0.76 8.86 3.33
CA MET A 109 -2.03 8.27 3.76
C MET A 109 -3.02 9.35 4.19
N VAL A 110 -2.58 10.33 4.99
CA VAL A 110 -3.42 11.45 5.43
C VAL A 110 -3.91 12.26 4.24
N ALA A 111 -3.04 12.60 3.29
CA ALA A 111 -3.41 13.35 2.09
C ALA A 111 -4.47 12.62 1.24
N GLU A 112 -4.34 11.31 1.07
CA GLU A 112 -5.34 10.49 0.35
C GLU A 112 -6.68 10.45 1.10
N LEU A 113 -6.67 10.32 2.42
CA LEU A 113 -7.88 10.33 3.24
C LEU A 113 -8.57 11.70 3.20
N GLU A 114 -7.83 12.79 3.28
CA GLU A 114 -8.36 14.15 3.16
C GLU A 114 -8.96 14.41 1.77
N ALA A 115 -8.30 13.95 0.70
CA ALA A 115 -8.81 14.05 -0.66
C ALA A 115 -10.13 13.26 -0.83
N LEU A 116 -10.21 12.05 -0.28
CA LEU A 116 -11.44 11.26 -0.27
C LEU A 116 -12.54 11.93 0.55
N GLN A 117 -12.22 12.48 1.71
CA GLN A 117 -13.19 13.19 2.54
C GLN A 117 -13.73 14.44 1.82
N ALA A 118 -12.86 15.21 1.16
CA ALA A 118 -13.26 16.36 0.36
C ALA A 118 -14.12 15.99 -0.86
N ALA A 119 -13.88 14.81 -1.45
CA ALA A 119 -14.62 14.36 -2.63
C ALA A 119 -15.96 13.67 -2.29
N LEU A 120 -16.04 12.95 -1.17
CA LEU A 120 -17.14 12.05 -0.84
C LEU A 120 -17.91 12.45 0.43
N GLY A 121 -17.29 13.19 1.34
CA GLY A 121 -17.90 13.63 2.60
C GLY A 121 -18.83 14.82 2.39
N ASP A 122 -18.26 16.00 2.25
CA ASP A 122 -18.99 17.26 2.00
C ASP A 122 -18.35 18.02 0.83
N PRO A 123 -18.55 17.54 -0.41
CA PRO A 123 -17.88 18.09 -1.57
C PRO A 123 -18.48 19.45 -1.98
N LYS A 124 -17.60 20.32 -2.50
CA LYS A 124 -18.04 21.54 -3.19
C LYS A 124 -18.84 21.16 -4.44
N ARG A 125 -20.06 21.67 -4.56
CA ARG A 125 -20.95 21.39 -5.69
C ARG A 125 -20.75 22.36 -6.86
N PRO A 126 -20.95 21.92 -8.11
CA PRO A 126 -21.42 20.59 -8.55
C PRO A 126 -20.34 19.50 -8.53
N VAL A 127 -20.72 18.25 -8.20
CA VAL A 127 -19.83 17.09 -8.22
C VAL A 127 -20.07 16.25 -9.45
N ALA A 128 -19.00 15.91 -10.15
CA ALA A 128 -19.03 14.99 -11.27
C ALA A 128 -18.13 13.77 -11.02
N ALA A 129 -18.63 12.57 -11.28
CA ALA A 129 -17.83 11.36 -11.25
C ALA A 129 -17.49 10.88 -12.66
N LEU A 130 -16.25 10.47 -12.84
CA LEU A 130 -15.78 9.79 -14.03
C LEU A 130 -15.48 8.33 -13.67
N VAL A 131 -16.21 7.39 -14.29
CA VAL A 131 -16.08 5.97 -14.03
C VAL A 131 -15.69 5.22 -15.29
N GLY A 132 -14.58 4.48 -15.21
CA GLY A 132 -14.08 3.66 -16.30
C GLY A 132 -13.45 2.36 -15.81
N GLY A 133 -13.14 1.45 -16.73
CA GLY A 133 -12.43 0.20 -16.48
C GLY A 133 -13.12 -1.05 -16.99
N ALA A 134 -12.37 -2.14 -17.11
CA ALA A 134 -12.75 -3.36 -17.83
C ALA A 134 -13.83 -4.24 -17.17
N LYS A 135 -14.11 -4.07 -15.85
CA LYS A 135 -15.08 -4.91 -15.10
C LYS A 135 -16.10 -4.04 -14.40
N VAL A 136 -17.18 -3.70 -15.08
CA VAL A 136 -18.29 -2.89 -14.53
C VAL A 136 -18.98 -3.59 -13.38
N SER A 137 -19.17 -4.91 -13.47
CA SER A 137 -19.87 -5.70 -12.48
C SER A 137 -19.28 -5.58 -11.07
N SER A 138 -17.96 -5.44 -10.97
CA SER A 138 -17.28 -5.24 -9.68
C SER A 138 -17.43 -3.84 -9.07
N LYS A 139 -18.05 -2.91 -9.80
CA LYS A 139 -18.20 -1.50 -9.41
C LYS A 139 -19.65 -1.07 -9.19
N ILE A 140 -20.60 -1.97 -9.43
CA ILE A 140 -22.03 -1.65 -9.34
C ILE A 140 -22.40 -1.18 -7.93
N ASP A 141 -21.93 -1.86 -6.90
CA ASP A 141 -22.22 -1.50 -5.50
C ASP A 141 -21.66 -0.11 -5.15
N VAL A 142 -20.45 0.18 -5.62
CA VAL A 142 -19.82 1.50 -5.44
C VAL A 142 -20.63 2.58 -6.16
N LEU A 143 -21.05 2.30 -7.40
CA LEU A 143 -21.86 3.24 -8.21
C LEU A 143 -23.21 3.52 -7.57
N GLN A 144 -23.90 2.50 -7.02
CA GLN A 144 -25.19 2.67 -6.33
C GLN A 144 -25.06 3.63 -5.13
N HIS A 145 -23.93 3.63 -4.43
CA HIS A 145 -23.68 4.53 -3.31
C HIS A 145 -23.24 5.93 -3.74
N LEU A 146 -22.56 6.04 -4.87
CA LEU A 146 -22.02 7.32 -5.35
C LEU A 146 -23.05 8.15 -6.15
N VAL A 147 -23.84 7.51 -7.02
CA VAL A 147 -24.79 8.20 -7.92
C VAL A 147 -25.73 9.17 -7.18
N PRO A 148 -26.33 8.81 -6.03
CA PRO A 148 -27.21 9.74 -5.32
C PRO A 148 -26.50 10.99 -4.75
N ARG A 149 -25.18 10.98 -4.70
CA ARG A 149 -24.35 12.07 -4.13
C ARG A 149 -23.73 12.99 -5.18
N MET A 150 -24.01 12.76 -6.46
CA MET A 150 -23.36 13.44 -7.59
C MET A 150 -24.38 14.05 -8.53
N GLU A 151 -24.05 15.18 -9.14
CA GLU A 151 -24.90 15.83 -10.13
C GLU A 151 -24.65 15.29 -11.54
N LYS A 152 -23.44 14.77 -11.80
CA LYS A 152 -23.08 14.22 -13.12
C LYS A 152 -22.26 12.94 -12.97
N LEU A 153 -22.63 11.93 -13.75
CA LEU A 153 -21.87 10.70 -13.89
C LEU A 153 -21.46 10.53 -15.36
N LEU A 154 -20.16 10.46 -15.62
CA LEU A 154 -19.62 10.13 -16.93
C LEU A 154 -19.06 8.70 -16.88
N SER A 155 -19.58 7.85 -17.76
CA SER A 155 -19.09 6.48 -17.89
C SER A 155 -18.22 6.37 -19.16
N LEU A 156 -16.99 5.87 -18.99
CA LEU A 156 -16.07 5.56 -20.09
C LEU A 156 -16.16 4.10 -20.54
N ILE A 157 -17.13 3.35 -20.06
CA ILE A 157 -17.25 1.91 -20.27
C ILE A 157 -17.49 1.55 -21.72
N HIS A 158 -18.17 2.42 -22.48
CA HIS A 158 -18.52 2.20 -23.90
C HIS A 158 -17.50 2.79 -24.88
N ILE A 159 -16.49 3.51 -24.42
CA ILE A 159 -15.47 4.14 -25.30
C ILE A 159 -14.34 3.17 -25.63
N SER A 160 -14.20 2.07 -24.90
CA SER A 160 -13.13 1.09 -25.10
C SER A 160 -13.47 -0.09 -26.01
N GLU A 161 -14.71 -0.22 -26.50
CA GLU A 161 -15.05 -1.18 -27.55
C GLU A 161 -15.15 -0.45 -28.90
N PRO A 162 -14.17 -0.68 -29.81
CA PRO A 162 -14.38 -0.29 -31.20
C PRO A 162 -15.57 -1.09 -31.74
N THR A 163 -16.65 -0.41 -32.12
CA THR A 163 -17.72 -1.02 -32.85
C THR A 163 -17.12 -1.66 -34.10
N ARG A 164 -17.03 -2.97 -34.15
CA ARG A 164 -16.77 -3.70 -35.39
C ARG A 164 -17.95 -3.44 -36.29
N PRO A 165 -17.74 -2.87 -37.50
CA PRO A 165 -18.80 -2.83 -38.51
C PRO A 165 -19.13 -4.28 -38.84
N LEU A 166 -20.39 -4.64 -38.68
CA LEU A 166 -20.94 -5.88 -39.21
C LEU A 166 -20.93 -5.73 -40.74
N HIS A 167 -20.06 -6.49 -41.40
CA HIS A 167 -20.14 -6.76 -42.82
C HIS A 167 -20.88 -8.07 -43.04
#